data_49e7e4356dcf14291a066c04e7a2b7c5
#
_entry.id   49e7e4356dcf14291a066c04e7a2b7c5
#
_cell.length_a   1.000
_cell.length_b   1.000
_cell.length_c   1.000
_cell.angle_alpha   90.00
_cell.angle_beta   90.00
_cell.angle_gamma   90.00
#
_symmetry.space_group_name_H-M   'P 1'
#
loop_
_entity.id
_entity.type
_entity.pdbx_description
1 polymer ?
#
loop_
_entity_poly.entity_id
_entity_poly.type
_entity_poly.pdbx_seq_one_letter_code
_entity_poly.pdbx_strand_id
1 'polypeptide(L)'
;MINILVHGLGQDEKSWNEVKNQLNNNGINVETPNLFSIVKNYQVNYDNMYKTFADYCNSFNEKINLVGLSLGGVLVIDYITEFPEKINSIILIGTPYKIPKTIFTIQNIIYKFMPKRIFENIGCSKKDAISLLDSMKNLSIPDKAPHIKSNTLIICGEKEKDNINMKSAKQLNKVIQNSKFKIIENAGHEVNIDNPIELANTIYDFWEGQWKNYKVTTKLQVSN
;
A
#
# COMPACT_ATOMS: atom_id res chain seq x y z
N MET A 1 13.40 5.76 -14.49
CA MET A 1 12.76 5.38 -13.20
C MET A 1 11.58 4.48 -13.49
N ILE A 2 11.36 3.48 -12.66
CA ILE A 2 10.23 2.54 -12.75
C ILE A 2 9.21 2.92 -11.70
N ASN A 3 7.94 2.97 -12.07
CA ASN A 3 6.82 3.29 -11.18
C ASN A 3 5.97 2.03 -10.99
N ILE A 4 5.78 1.58 -9.76
CA ILE A 4 5.07 0.32 -9.46
C ILE A 4 3.93 0.60 -8.48
N LEU A 5 2.71 0.17 -8.85
CA LEU A 5 1.51 0.24 -8.01
C LEU A 5 1.17 -1.15 -7.49
N VAL A 6 1.18 -1.33 -6.17
CA VAL A 6 1.04 -2.62 -5.49
C VAL A 6 -0.32 -2.68 -4.81
N HIS A 7 -1.15 -3.65 -5.20
CA HIS A 7 -2.52 -3.80 -4.71
C HIS A 7 -2.60 -4.34 -3.28
N GLY A 8 -3.76 -4.16 -2.65
CA GLY A 8 -4.08 -4.69 -1.32
C GLY A 8 -4.55 -6.15 -1.35
N LEU A 9 -4.72 -6.73 -0.16
CA LEU A 9 -5.37 -8.03 -0.01
C LEU A 9 -6.85 -7.90 -0.40
N GLY A 10 -7.33 -8.82 -1.23
CA GLY A 10 -8.69 -8.79 -1.79
C GLY A 10 -8.81 -8.09 -3.13
N GLN A 11 -7.70 -7.59 -3.67
CA GLN A 11 -7.59 -6.98 -4.99
C GLN A 11 -6.63 -7.74 -5.89
N ASP A 12 -6.62 -7.39 -7.16
CA ASP A 12 -5.64 -7.80 -8.17
C ASP A 12 -5.07 -6.56 -8.90
N GLU A 13 -4.22 -6.78 -9.91
CA GLU A 13 -3.62 -5.72 -10.73
C GLU A 13 -4.65 -4.81 -11.42
N LYS A 14 -5.85 -5.33 -11.71
CA LYS A 14 -6.91 -4.59 -12.40
C LYS A 14 -7.52 -3.49 -11.55
N SER A 15 -7.40 -3.61 -10.23
CA SER A 15 -7.86 -2.58 -9.31
C SER A 15 -7.18 -1.22 -9.52
N TRP A 16 -6.05 -1.21 -10.23
CA TRP A 16 -5.29 -0.01 -10.58
C TRP A 16 -5.59 0.54 -11.97
N ASN A 17 -6.44 -0.10 -12.78
CA ASN A 17 -6.62 0.26 -14.19
C ASN A 17 -6.96 1.73 -14.40
N GLU A 18 -7.89 2.28 -13.62
CA GLU A 18 -8.30 3.69 -13.75
C GLU A 18 -7.16 4.66 -13.37
N VAL A 19 -6.48 4.38 -12.25
CA VAL A 19 -5.31 5.17 -11.81
C VAL A 19 -4.20 5.08 -12.86
N LYS A 20 -3.92 3.87 -13.37
CA LYS A 20 -2.93 3.63 -14.43
C LYS A 20 -3.24 4.42 -15.70
N ASN A 21 -4.49 4.36 -16.17
CA ASN A 21 -4.92 5.08 -17.36
C ASN A 21 -4.71 6.59 -17.20
N GLN A 22 -5.08 7.14 -16.05
CA GLN A 22 -4.93 8.56 -15.77
C GLN A 22 -3.45 8.99 -15.69
N LEU A 23 -2.58 8.18 -15.08
CA LEU A 23 -1.13 8.44 -15.03
C LEU A 23 -0.50 8.33 -16.43
N ASN A 24 -0.89 7.33 -17.22
CA ASN A 24 -0.41 7.16 -18.60
C ASN A 24 -0.81 8.34 -19.49
N ASN A 25 -2.03 8.88 -19.32
CA ASN A 25 -2.47 10.08 -20.04
C ASN A 25 -1.63 11.32 -19.72
N ASN A 26 -1.01 11.34 -18.54
CA ASN A 26 -0.06 12.36 -18.11
C ASN A 26 1.41 12.00 -18.43
N GLY A 27 1.65 10.97 -19.26
CA GLY A 27 2.99 10.56 -19.70
C GLY A 27 3.78 9.72 -18.69
N ILE A 28 3.13 9.24 -17.60
CA ILE A 28 3.77 8.41 -16.59
C ILE A 28 3.38 6.95 -16.77
N ASN A 29 4.32 6.12 -17.21
CA ASN A 29 4.12 4.68 -17.29
C ASN A 29 4.25 4.04 -15.91
N VAL A 30 3.35 3.10 -15.61
CA VAL A 30 3.33 2.37 -14.34
C VAL A 30 3.17 0.87 -14.55
N GLU A 31 3.85 0.09 -13.72
CA GLU A 31 3.73 -1.36 -13.60
C GLU A 31 2.75 -1.70 -12.47
N THR A 32 1.95 -2.73 -12.67
CA THR A 32 0.97 -3.20 -11.69
C THR A 32 1.09 -4.71 -11.53
N PRO A 33 2.02 -5.23 -10.70
CA PRO A 33 2.19 -6.67 -10.52
C PRO A 33 0.97 -7.27 -9.82
N ASN A 34 0.56 -8.48 -10.25
CA ASN A 34 -0.38 -9.29 -9.52
C ASN A 34 0.37 -10.13 -8.48
N LEU A 35 0.19 -9.83 -7.19
CA LEU A 35 0.91 -10.46 -6.08
C LEU A 35 0.68 -11.98 -6.01
N PHE A 36 -0.53 -12.44 -6.30
CA PHE A 36 -0.84 -13.87 -6.28
C PHE A 36 -0.25 -14.60 -7.49
N SER A 37 -0.14 -13.93 -8.63
CA SER A 37 0.50 -14.50 -9.82
C SER A 37 2.01 -14.65 -9.66
N ILE A 38 2.70 -13.68 -9.03
CA ILE A 38 4.14 -13.77 -8.83
C ILE A 38 4.53 -14.81 -7.77
N VAL A 39 3.66 -15.07 -6.77
CA VAL A 39 3.91 -16.06 -5.71
C VAL A 39 3.41 -17.47 -6.04
N LYS A 40 2.76 -17.67 -7.21
CA LYS A 40 2.03 -18.92 -7.56
C LYS A 40 2.84 -20.21 -7.48
N ASN A 41 4.16 -20.14 -7.66
CA ASN A 41 5.05 -21.30 -7.62
C ASN A 41 5.53 -21.65 -6.20
N TYR A 42 5.08 -20.93 -5.19
CA TYR A 42 5.43 -21.10 -3.79
C TYR A 42 4.17 -21.28 -2.93
N GLN A 43 4.36 -21.78 -1.72
CA GLN A 43 3.28 -21.72 -0.72
C GLN A 43 2.93 -20.26 -0.45
N VAL A 44 1.64 -19.90 -0.54
CA VAL A 44 1.18 -18.54 -0.28
C VAL A 44 1.23 -18.25 1.21
N ASN A 45 2.22 -17.46 1.61
CA ASN A 45 2.41 -16.85 2.91
C ASN A 45 3.12 -15.51 2.73
N TYR A 46 3.23 -14.72 3.79
CA TYR A 46 3.82 -13.39 3.69
C TYR A 46 5.29 -13.42 3.27
N ASP A 47 6.10 -14.32 3.82
CA ASP A 47 7.54 -14.38 3.53
C ASP A 47 7.81 -14.70 2.06
N ASN A 48 7.09 -15.67 1.48
CA ASN A 48 7.20 -16.00 0.06
C ASN A 48 6.65 -14.90 -0.83
N MET A 49 5.55 -14.24 -0.44
CA MET A 49 5.00 -13.09 -1.16
C MET A 49 5.97 -11.92 -1.15
N TYR A 50 6.56 -11.61 -0.01
CA TYR A 50 7.59 -10.57 0.10
C TYR A 50 8.81 -10.91 -0.75
N LYS A 51 9.34 -12.15 -0.64
CA LYS A 51 10.49 -12.58 -1.43
C LYS A 51 10.25 -12.42 -2.92
N THR A 52 9.12 -12.92 -3.43
CA THR A 52 8.81 -12.82 -4.87
C THR A 52 8.54 -11.39 -5.32
N PHE A 53 7.98 -10.56 -4.45
CA PHE A 53 7.83 -9.12 -4.69
C PHE A 53 9.19 -8.41 -4.73
N ALA A 54 10.09 -8.72 -3.81
CA ALA A 54 11.44 -8.17 -3.79
C ALA A 54 12.24 -8.60 -5.02
N ASP A 55 12.16 -9.88 -5.43
CA ASP A 55 12.79 -10.39 -6.66
C ASP A 55 12.23 -9.64 -7.90
N TYR A 56 10.92 -9.40 -7.96
CA TYR A 56 10.29 -8.59 -9.02
C TYR A 56 10.85 -7.17 -9.05
N CYS A 57 10.90 -6.48 -7.92
CA CYS A 57 11.47 -5.13 -7.84
C CYS A 57 12.96 -5.10 -8.20
N ASN A 58 13.72 -6.10 -7.77
CA ASN A 58 15.16 -6.21 -8.04
C ASN A 58 15.48 -6.53 -9.49
N SER A 59 14.52 -7.02 -10.28
CA SER A 59 14.71 -7.25 -11.73
C SER A 59 14.89 -5.96 -12.53
N PHE A 60 14.51 -4.82 -11.97
CA PHE A 60 14.74 -3.50 -12.57
C PHE A 60 16.09 -2.93 -12.16
N ASN A 61 16.84 -2.39 -13.12
CA ASN A 61 18.14 -1.76 -12.85
C ASN A 61 18.02 -0.32 -12.34
N GLU A 62 16.90 0.34 -12.62
CA GLU A 62 16.65 1.74 -12.25
C GLU A 62 16.14 1.86 -10.82
N LYS A 63 16.18 3.10 -10.30
CA LYS A 63 15.46 3.46 -9.08
C LYS A 63 13.95 3.37 -9.28
N ILE A 64 13.26 3.02 -8.22
CA ILE A 64 11.83 2.70 -8.22
C ILE A 64 11.06 3.72 -7.39
N ASN A 65 9.91 4.14 -7.90
CA ASN A 65 8.84 4.75 -7.13
C ASN A 65 7.82 3.65 -6.79
N LEU A 66 7.54 3.42 -5.52
CA LEU A 66 6.58 2.42 -5.06
C LEU A 66 5.32 3.07 -4.50
N VAL A 67 4.16 2.62 -4.95
CA VAL A 67 2.86 2.92 -4.34
C VAL A 67 2.27 1.63 -3.80
N GLY A 68 1.96 1.58 -2.52
CA GLY A 68 1.37 0.39 -1.91
C GLY A 68 0.07 0.67 -1.18
N LEU A 69 -0.98 -0.07 -1.51
CA LEU A 69 -2.25 -0.02 -0.82
C LEU A 69 -2.34 -1.17 0.19
N SER A 70 -2.62 -0.86 1.46
CA SER A 70 -2.88 -1.85 2.52
C SER A 70 -1.75 -2.88 2.64
N LEU A 71 -1.97 -4.15 2.27
CA LEU A 71 -0.94 -5.20 2.17
C LEU A 71 0.24 -4.75 1.27
N GLY A 72 -0.06 -4.13 0.12
CA GLY A 72 0.97 -3.59 -0.76
C GLY A 72 1.86 -2.56 -0.06
N GLY A 73 1.28 -1.73 0.82
CA GLY A 73 2.03 -0.78 1.64
C GLY A 73 2.94 -1.44 2.68
N VAL A 74 2.53 -2.59 3.22
CA VAL A 74 3.38 -3.40 4.13
C VAL A 74 4.59 -3.96 3.38
N LEU A 75 4.37 -4.53 2.17
CA LEU A 75 5.46 -5.01 1.30
C LEU A 75 6.42 -3.88 0.91
N VAL A 76 5.90 -2.69 0.61
CA VAL A 76 6.72 -1.49 0.30
C VAL A 76 7.59 -1.10 1.50
N ILE A 77 7.06 -1.11 2.73
CA ILE A 77 7.83 -0.80 3.94
C ILE A 77 8.95 -1.83 4.14
N ASP A 78 8.66 -3.11 3.93
CA ASP A 78 9.68 -4.16 4.06
C ASP A 78 10.77 -4.00 3.00
N TYR A 79 10.38 -3.75 1.75
CA TYR A 79 11.31 -3.58 0.65
C TYR A 79 12.24 -2.35 0.84
N ILE A 80 11.69 -1.20 1.22
CA ILE A 80 12.54 -0.02 1.44
C ILE A 80 13.46 -0.17 2.65
N THR A 81 13.08 -0.98 3.63
CA THR A 81 13.93 -1.27 4.78
C THR A 81 15.14 -2.13 4.39
N GLU A 82 14.96 -3.05 3.44
CA GLU A 82 16.01 -3.97 2.97
C GLU A 82 16.85 -3.34 1.83
N PHE A 83 16.22 -2.61 0.90
CA PHE A 83 16.86 -2.04 -0.30
C PHE A 83 16.62 -0.51 -0.41
N PRO A 84 17.03 0.30 0.57
CA PRO A 84 16.75 1.74 0.58
C PRO A 84 17.38 2.48 -0.61
N GLU A 85 18.50 2.00 -1.14
CA GLU A 85 19.21 2.60 -2.29
C GLU A 85 18.47 2.44 -3.61
N LYS A 86 17.62 1.43 -3.73
CA LYS A 86 16.77 1.19 -4.90
C LYS A 86 15.59 2.16 -5.00
N ILE A 87 15.23 2.80 -3.90
CA ILE A 87 14.01 3.60 -3.81
C ILE A 87 14.29 5.08 -4.09
N ASN A 88 13.46 5.69 -4.92
CA ASN A 88 13.37 7.12 -5.13
C ASN A 88 12.31 7.74 -4.20
N SER A 89 11.11 7.20 -4.21
CA SER A 89 10.01 7.64 -3.34
C SER A 89 9.02 6.52 -3.06
N ILE A 90 8.24 6.67 -1.98
CA ILE A 90 7.15 5.75 -1.66
C ILE A 90 5.85 6.49 -1.38
N ILE A 91 4.73 5.84 -1.71
CA ILE A 91 3.37 6.27 -1.35
C ILE A 91 2.68 5.12 -0.62
N LEU A 92 2.23 5.38 0.60
CA LEU A 92 1.58 4.40 1.48
C LEU A 92 0.10 4.76 1.62
N ILE A 93 -0.80 3.93 1.10
CA ILE A 93 -2.24 4.16 1.07
C ILE A 93 -2.94 3.18 2.01
N GLY A 94 -3.67 3.66 3.01
CA GLY A 94 -4.38 2.81 3.96
C GLY A 94 -3.50 1.74 4.62
N THR A 95 -2.20 1.99 4.70
CA THR A 95 -1.20 1.04 5.21
C THR A 95 -1.30 0.96 6.72
N PRO A 96 -1.43 -0.25 7.30
CA PRO A 96 -1.49 -0.39 8.74
C PRO A 96 -0.13 -0.09 9.39
N TYR A 97 -0.14 0.68 10.49
CA TYR A 97 1.02 0.86 11.35
C TYR A 97 1.14 -0.26 12.39
N LYS A 98 0.02 -0.59 13.02
CA LYS A 98 -0.07 -1.68 14.00
C LYS A 98 -1.44 -2.34 13.88
N ILE A 99 -1.42 -3.64 13.60
CA ILE A 99 -2.65 -4.43 13.50
C ILE A 99 -2.80 -5.28 14.76
N PRO A 100 -3.84 -5.08 15.57
CA PRO A 100 -4.13 -5.97 16.68
C PRO A 100 -4.32 -7.42 16.18
N LYS A 101 -3.72 -8.39 16.86
CA LYS A 101 -3.82 -9.82 16.46
C LYS A 101 -5.27 -10.31 16.37
N THR A 102 -6.17 -9.72 17.14
CA THR A 102 -7.60 -10.01 17.10
C THR A 102 -8.26 -9.70 15.75
N ILE A 103 -7.77 -8.68 15.02
CA ILE A 103 -8.28 -8.35 13.68
C ILE A 103 -8.00 -9.49 12.70
N PHE A 104 -6.81 -10.08 12.72
CA PHE A 104 -6.49 -11.24 11.89
C PHE A 104 -7.40 -12.44 12.20
N THR A 105 -7.72 -12.65 13.48
CA THR A 105 -8.63 -13.72 13.91
C THR A 105 -10.05 -13.49 13.38
N ILE A 106 -10.57 -12.27 13.49
CA ILE A 106 -11.90 -11.89 12.98
C ILE A 106 -11.93 -12.02 11.44
N GLN A 107 -10.91 -11.53 10.75
CA GLN A 107 -10.80 -11.61 9.30
C GLN A 107 -10.74 -13.06 8.80
N ASN A 108 -10.00 -13.94 9.51
CA ASN A 108 -9.97 -15.36 9.21
C ASN A 108 -11.33 -16.03 9.38
N ILE A 109 -12.10 -15.65 10.41
CA ILE A 109 -13.46 -16.14 10.60
C ILE A 109 -14.35 -15.68 9.44
N ILE A 110 -14.30 -14.42 9.05
CA ILE A 110 -15.05 -13.87 7.92
C ILE A 110 -14.70 -14.64 6.65
N TYR A 111 -13.41 -14.82 6.36
CA TYR A 111 -12.94 -15.54 5.16
C TYR A 111 -13.42 -17.01 5.11
N LYS A 112 -13.53 -17.69 6.28
CA LYS A 112 -14.07 -19.06 6.33
C LYS A 112 -15.53 -19.14 5.84
N PHE A 113 -16.30 -18.09 6.01
CA PHE A 113 -17.71 -18.05 5.58
C PHE A 113 -17.92 -17.41 4.19
N MET A 114 -16.93 -16.70 3.65
CA MET A 114 -17.04 -16.11 2.31
C MET A 114 -17.07 -17.17 1.21
N PRO A 115 -17.83 -16.97 0.12
CA PRO A 115 -17.84 -17.86 -1.04
C PRO A 115 -16.46 -17.96 -1.70
N LYS A 116 -16.07 -19.16 -2.16
CA LYS A 116 -14.78 -19.40 -2.84
C LYS A 116 -14.57 -18.51 -4.05
N ARG A 117 -15.63 -18.25 -4.81
CA ARG A 117 -15.60 -17.43 -6.04
C ARG A 117 -15.02 -16.03 -5.82
N ILE A 118 -15.18 -15.46 -4.60
CA ILE A 118 -14.61 -14.13 -4.29
C ILE A 118 -13.09 -14.16 -4.34
N PHE A 119 -12.48 -15.24 -3.84
CA PHE A 119 -11.03 -15.42 -3.86
C PHE A 119 -10.51 -15.78 -5.26
N GLU A 120 -11.26 -16.61 -6.00
CA GLU A 120 -10.93 -16.99 -7.36
C GLU A 120 -10.89 -15.78 -8.30
N ASN A 121 -11.78 -14.80 -8.11
CA ASN A 121 -11.82 -13.55 -8.88
C ASN A 121 -10.56 -12.71 -8.76
N ILE A 122 -9.82 -12.83 -7.64
CA ILE A 122 -8.56 -12.10 -7.40
C ILE A 122 -7.32 -12.99 -7.59
N GLY A 123 -7.50 -14.16 -8.21
CA GLY A 123 -6.39 -15.05 -8.56
C GLY A 123 -5.81 -15.86 -7.41
N CYS A 124 -6.51 -16.01 -6.27
CA CYS A 124 -6.05 -16.83 -5.16
C CYS A 124 -7.11 -17.85 -4.70
N SER A 125 -6.68 -18.89 -3.97
CA SER A 125 -7.61 -19.76 -3.28
C SER A 125 -7.99 -19.19 -1.91
N LYS A 126 -9.15 -19.56 -1.41
CA LYS A 126 -9.56 -19.23 -0.03
C LYS A 126 -8.54 -19.69 1.02
N LYS A 127 -7.92 -20.86 0.79
CA LYS A 127 -6.87 -21.42 1.64
C LYS A 127 -5.64 -20.50 1.64
N ASP A 128 -5.24 -20.00 0.48
CA ASP A 128 -4.09 -19.11 0.34
C ASP A 128 -4.32 -17.77 1.03
N ALA A 129 -5.51 -17.18 0.89
CA ALA A 129 -5.86 -15.94 1.57
C ALA A 129 -5.80 -16.09 3.11
N ILE A 130 -6.29 -17.21 3.65
CA ILE A 130 -6.22 -17.52 5.09
C ILE A 130 -4.76 -17.74 5.52
N SER A 131 -3.98 -18.50 4.74
CA SER A 131 -2.55 -18.77 5.02
C SER A 131 -1.75 -17.46 5.06
N LEU A 132 -2.01 -16.57 4.11
CA LEU A 132 -1.38 -15.25 4.06
C LEU A 132 -1.70 -14.43 5.32
N LEU A 133 -2.97 -14.30 5.69
CA LEU A 133 -3.38 -13.59 6.91
C LEU A 133 -2.73 -14.17 8.17
N ASP A 134 -2.67 -15.49 8.28
CA ASP A 134 -2.08 -16.15 9.45
C ASP A 134 -0.58 -15.85 9.56
N SER A 135 0.14 -15.81 8.44
CA SER A 135 1.59 -15.51 8.41
C SER A 135 1.91 -14.04 8.73
N MET A 136 0.94 -13.12 8.58
CA MET A 136 1.14 -11.69 8.86
C MET A 136 1.02 -11.29 10.34
N LYS A 137 0.60 -12.20 11.22
CA LYS A 137 0.29 -11.89 12.65
C LYS A 137 1.47 -11.33 13.46
N ASN A 138 2.69 -11.58 13.04
CA ASN A 138 3.91 -11.18 13.75
C ASN A 138 4.71 -10.09 13.02
N LEU A 139 4.15 -9.47 11.99
CA LEU A 139 4.81 -8.37 11.29
C LEU A 139 4.91 -7.13 12.20
N SER A 140 6.09 -6.50 12.22
CA SER A 140 6.35 -5.28 12.99
C SER A 140 6.68 -4.10 12.07
N ILE A 141 5.68 -3.30 11.74
CA ILE A 141 5.83 -2.03 11.04
C ILE A 141 6.42 -0.95 11.95
N PRO A 142 6.06 -0.88 13.26
CA PRO A 142 6.64 0.09 14.20
C PRO A 142 8.16 0.09 14.28
N ASP A 143 8.79 -1.08 14.10
CA ASP A 143 10.25 -1.21 14.18
C ASP A 143 10.95 -0.75 12.89
N LYS A 144 10.24 -0.73 11.75
CA LYS A 144 10.77 -0.41 10.42
C LYS A 144 10.51 1.03 10.00
N ALA A 145 9.29 1.50 10.19
CA ALA A 145 8.84 2.80 9.68
C ALA A 145 9.70 4.00 10.13
N PRO A 146 10.23 4.09 11.38
CA PRO A 146 11.07 5.20 11.79
C PRO A 146 12.41 5.29 11.03
N HIS A 147 12.85 4.23 10.40
CA HIS A 147 14.11 4.17 9.65
C HIS A 147 13.99 4.57 8.19
N ILE A 148 12.76 4.78 7.69
CA ILE A 148 12.49 5.24 6.33
C ILE A 148 12.94 6.70 6.17
N LYS A 149 13.88 6.94 5.25
CA LYS A 149 14.44 8.26 4.95
C LYS A 149 13.99 8.84 3.62
N SER A 150 13.45 8.01 2.74
CA SER A 150 13.00 8.40 1.40
C SER A 150 11.81 9.36 1.46
N ASN A 151 11.66 10.15 0.39
CA ASN A 151 10.48 11.00 0.22
C ASN A 151 9.22 10.13 0.26
N THR A 152 8.33 10.39 1.20
CA THR A 152 7.17 9.55 1.50
C THR A 152 5.89 10.35 1.46
N LEU A 153 4.85 9.83 0.80
CA LEU A 153 3.49 10.34 0.89
C LEU A 153 2.60 9.29 1.55
N ILE A 154 1.84 9.70 2.54
CA ILE A 154 0.88 8.84 3.24
C ILE A 154 -0.51 9.31 2.88
N ILE A 155 -1.34 8.39 2.40
CA ILE A 155 -2.70 8.65 1.94
C ILE A 155 -3.70 7.83 2.75
N CYS A 156 -4.82 8.46 3.08
CA CYS A 156 -5.97 7.81 3.70
C CYS A 156 -7.26 8.34 3.07
N GLY A 157 -8.26 7.49 2.92
CA GLY A 157 -9.57 7.93 2.47
C GLY A 157 -10.32 8.69 3.57
N GLU A 158 -11.13 9.67 3.20
CA GLU A 158 -11.90 10.51 4.13
C GLU A 158 -12.87 9.70 4.99
N LYS A 159 -13.52 8.68 4.41
CA LYS A 159 -14.49 7.83 5.11
C LYS A 159 -13.87 6.96 6.22
N GLU A 160 -12.54 6.93 6.30
CA GLU A 160 -11.80 6.20 7.34
C GLU A 160 -11.40 7.07 8.55
N LYS A 161 -11.86 8.32 8.64
CA LYS A 161 -11.41 9.31 9.63
C LYS A 161 -11.48 8.86 11.10
N ASP A 162 -12.42 7.99 11.44
CA ASP A 162 -12.66 7.55 12.80
C ASP A 162 -12.17 6.11 13.09
N ASN A 163 -11.52 5.48 12.11
CA ASN A 163 -11.10 4.08 12.20
C ASN A 163 -9.58 3.90 12.41
N ILE A 164 -9.17 2.62 12.43
CA ILE A 164 -7.78 2.22 12.65
C ILE A 164 -6.85 2.66 11.52
N ASN A 165 -7.35 2.78 10.28
CA ASN A 165 -6.52 3.13 9.13
C ASN A 165 -6.09 4.60 9.20
N MET A 166 -7.00 5.51 9.57
CA MET A 166 -6.65 6.91 9.81
C MET A 166 -5.66 7.06 10.98
N LYS A 167 -5.84 6.29 12.07
CA LYS A 167 -4.89 6.28 13.19
C LYS A 167 -3.52 5.78 12.73
N SER A 168 -3.48 4.72 11.92
CA SER A 168 -2.26 4.18 11.33
C SER A 168 -1.56 5.19 10.41
N ALA A 169 -2.31 5.85 9.53
CA ALA A 169 -1.78 6.86 8.62
C ALA A 169 -1.16 8.05 9.37
N LYS A 170 -1.86 8.57 10.40
CA LYS A 170 -1.32 9.63 11.27
C LYS A 170 -0.06 9.18 12.01
N GLN A 171 -0.02 7.94 12.49
CA GLN A 171 1.14 7.41 13.19
C GLN A 171 2.34 7.22 12.25
N LEU A 172 2.13 6.69 11.03
CA LEU A 172 3.16 6.62 10.00
C LEU A 172 3.73 8.01 9.68
N ASN A 173 2.85 9.02 9.48
CA ASN A 173 3.28 10.39 9.22
C ASN A 173 4.05 11.02 10.40
N LYS A 174 3.79 10.58 11.63
CA LYS A 174 4.52 11.05 12.80
C LYS A 174 5.92 10.45 12.89
N VAL A 175 6.09 9.17 12.52
CA VAL A 175 7.36 8.44 12.71
C VAL A 175 8.28 8.49 11.49
N ILE A 176 7.75 8.60 10.27
CA ILE A 176 8.53 8.75 9.04
C ILE A 176 8.91 10.22 8.89
N GLN A 177 10.18 10.52 9.07
CA GLN A 177 10.68 11.88 9.19
C GLN A 177 10.42 12.74 7.94
N ASN A 178 10.61 12.17 6.74
CA ASN A 178 10.44 12.85 5.45
C ASN A 178 9.11 12.47 4.80
N SER A 179 8.01 12.60 5.55
CA SER A 179 6.69 12.24 5.07
C SER A 179 5.73 13.42 4.99
N LYS A 180 4.81 13.32 4.01
CA LYS A 180 3.65 14.20 3.83
C LYS A 180 2.38 13.36 4.00
N PHE A 181 1.28 14.01 4.36
CA PHE A 181 0.00 13.35 4.58
C PHE A 181 -1.11 13.99 3.73
N LYS A 182 -1.92 13.17 3.08
CA LYS A 182 -3.06 13.59 2.26
C LYS A 182 -4.28 12.73 2.58
N ILE A 183 -5.44 13.38 2.69
CA ILE A 183 -6.75 12.72 2.70
C ILE A 183 -7.34 12.83 1.30
N ILE A 184 -7.85 11.73 0.77
CA ILE A 184 -8.60 11.70 -0.48
C ILE A 184 -10.09 11.74 -0.14
N GLU A 185 -10.76 12.75 -0.67
CA GLU A 185 -12.18 12.99 -0.43
C GLU A 185 -13.05 11.89 -1.06
N ASN A 186 -14.22 11.63 -0.46
CA ASN A 186 -15.19 10.66 -0.92
C ASN A 186 -14.69 9.21 -1.02
N ALA A 187 -13.50 8.89 -0.52
CA ALA A 187 -12.89 7.55 -0.55
C ALA A 187 -12.91 6.87 0.82
N GLY A 188 -13.05 5.54 0.80
CA GLY A 188 -12.82 4.63 1.93
C GLY A 188 -11.44 4.00 1.86
N HIS A 189 -11.34 2.71 2.23
CA HIS A 189 -10.07 1.97 2.24
C HIS A 189 -9.50 1.75 0.84
N GLU A 190 -10.36 1.45 -0.12
CA GLU A 190 -10.00 1.18 -1.51
C GLU A 190 -9.95 2.48 -2.33
N VAL A 191 -9.06 3.39 -1.94
CA VAL A 191 -8.93 4.73 -2.54
C VAL A 191 -8.72 4.67 -4.06
N ASN A 192 -8.02 3.63 -4.54
CA ASN A 192 -7.77 3.39 -5.97
C ASN A 192 -9.04 3.04 -6.77
N ILE A 193 -10.10 2.61 -6.10
CA ILE A 193 -11.42 2.32 -6.70
C ILE A 193 -12.39 3.48 -6.43
N ASP A 194 -12.42 3.98 -5.19
CA ASP A 194 -13.41 4.97 -4.76
C ASP A 194 -13.21 6.34 -5.40
N ASN A 195 -11.95 6.79 -5.55
CA ASN A 195 -11.62 8.07 -6.19
C ASN A 195 -10.29 7.99 -6.98
N PRO A 196 -10.25 7.21 -8.07
CA PRO A 196 -9.04 6.95 -8.84
C PRO A 196 -8.44 8.21 -9.47
N ILE A 197 -9.27 9.18 -9.86
CA ILE A 197 -8.82 10.41 -10.53
C ILE A 197 -8.06 11.30 -9.55
N GLU A 198 -8.61 11.57 -8.36
CA GLU A 198 -7.92 12.37 -7.35
C GLU A 198 -6.65 11.66 -6.86
N LEU A 199 -6.70 10.33 -6.73
CA LEU A 199 -5.52 9.55 -6.37
C LEU A 199 -4.42 9.67 -7.43
N ALA A 200 -4.75 9.50 -8.71
CA ALA A 200 -3.79 9.61 -9.81
C ALA A 200 -3.15 11.01 -9.88
N ASN A 201 -3.96 12.07 -9.77
CA ASN A 201 -3.47 13.45 -9.74
C ASN A 201 -2.56 13.67 -8.52
N THR A 202 -2.91 13.12 -7.36
CA THR A 202 -2.10 13.20 -6.14
C THR A 202 -0.75 12.50 -6.29
N ILE A 203 -0.73 11.32 -6.92
CA ILE A 203 0.50 10.57 -7.23
C ILE A 203 1.38 11.37 -8.21
N TYR A 204 0.77 11.88 -9.29
CA TYR A 204 1.43 12.71 -10.30
C TYR A 204 2.11 13.93 -9.67
N ASP A 205 1.36 14.72 -8.92
CA ASP A 205 1.87 15.94 -8.27
C ASP A 205 3.00 15.64 -7.28
N PHE A 206 2.93 14.50 -6.60
CA PHE A 206 3.98 14.08 -5.68
C PHE A 206 5.26 13.71 -6.42
N TRP A 207 5.19 12.99 -7.54
CA TRP A 207 6.35 12.59 -8.32
C TRP A 207 6.97 13.74 -9.10
N GLU A 208 6.15 14.67 -9.64
CA GLU A 208 6.61 15.85 -10.38
C GLU A 208 7.08 17.01 -9.48
N GLY A 209 7.05 16.83 -8.16
CA GLY A 209 7.47 17.87 -7.21
C GLY A 209 6.54 19.08 -7.12
N GLN A 210 5.34 19.00 -7.71
CA GLN A 210 4.35 20.08 -7.73
C GLN A 210 3.57 20.21 -6.41
N TRP A 211 3.89 19.38 -5.42
CA TRP A 211 3.24 19.33 -4.11
C TRP A 211 3.23 20.64 -3.32
N LYS A 212 3.92 21.68 -3.80
CA LYS A 212 4.01 22.99 -3.13
C LYS A 212 2.68 23.74 -3.01
N ASN A 213 1.67 23.38 -3.80
CA ASN A 213 0.39 24.09 -3.90
C ASN A 213 -0.77 23.48 -3.09
N TYR A 214 -0.59 22.32 -2.49
CA TYR A 214 -1.61 21.76 -1.60
C TYR A 214 -1.47 22.38 -0.20
N LYS A 215 -2.54 22.95 0.33
CA LYS A 215 -2.61 23.37 1.73
C LYS A 215 -2.22 22.18 2.59
N VAL A 216 -1.01 22.23 3.14
CA VAL A 216 -0.61 21.33 4.21
C VAL A 216 -1.69 21.47 5.29
N THR A 217 -2.50 20.45 5.48
CA THR A 217 -3.35 20.38 6.68
C THR A 217 -2.35 20.27 7.82
N THR A 218 -2.06 21.43 8.39
CA THR A 218 -1.04 21.68 9.40
C THR A 218 -1.16 20.64 10.48
N LYS A 219 -0.03 20.16 10.98
CA LYS A 219 0.09 19.41 12.24
C LYS A 219 -1.01 19.87 13.18
N LEU A 220 -2.02 19.04 13.40
CA LEU A 220 -3.02 19.29 14.41
C LEU A 220 -2.27 19.53 15.72
N GLN A 221 -2.27 20.79 16.18
CA GLN A 221 -1.84 21.12 17.52
C GLN A 221 -2.64 20.22 18.46
N VAL A 222 -1.95 19.33 19.12
CA VAL A 222 -2.47 18.63 20.28
C VAL A 222 -2.63 19.71 21.33
N SER A 223 -3.83 20.24 21.49
CA SER A 223 -4.21 20.97 22.69
C SER A 223 -4.19 19.97 23.85
N ASN A 224 -3.39 20.30 24.85
CA ASN A 224 -3.23 19.62 26.12
C ASN A 224 -4.55 19.29 26.81
#